data_c42c9853bf6939d5a4234511af9e89eb
#
_entry.id   c42c9853bf6939d5a4234511af9e89eb
#
_cell.length_a   1.000
_cell.length_b   1.000
_cell.length_c   1.000
_cell.angle_alpha   90.00
_cell.angle_beta   90.00
_cell.angle_gamma   90.00
#
_symmetry.space_group_name_H-M   'P 1'
#
loop_
_entity.id
_entity.type
_entity.pdbx_description
1 polymer ?
#
loop_
_entity_poly.entity_id
_entity_poly.type
_entity_poly.pdbx_seq_one_letter_code
_entity_poly.pdbx_strand_id
1 'polypeptide(L)'
;MAFFDSEIVQEDAKRLFGDYQQLMQLGGEYGKFDREGKKLFIERMEELMDRYRVFMKRFELSDDFQAKLTVEQLRTQLGQFGLTPDQMFEQMQRTLDRMKAELEQKA
;
A
#
# COMPACT_ATOMS: atom_id res chain seq x y z
N MET A 1 -12.46 -10.81 -21.43
CA MET A 1 -11.57 -9.65 -21.33
C MET A 1 -10.53 -9.91 -20.25
N ALA A 2 -9.25 -9.69 -20.56
CA ALA A 2 -8.20 -9.85 -19.55
C ALA A 2 -8.35 -8.79 -18.46
N PHE A 3 -7.92 -9.13 -17.25
CA PHE A 3 -8.04 -8.26 -16.07
C PHE A 3 -7.48 -6.86 -16.34
N PHE A 4 -6.29 -6.79 -16.95
CA PHE A 4 -5.62 -5.51 -17.26
C PHE A 4 -6.24 -4.72 -18.40
N ASP A 5 -7.07 -5.35 -19.23
CA ASP A 5 -7.72 -4.66 -20.35
C ASP A 5 -8.94 -3.89 -19.91
N SER A 6 -9.38 -4.09 -18.66
CA SER A 6 -10.51 -3.35 -18.12
C SER A 6 -10.10 -1.91 -17.82
N GLU A 7 -10.86 -0.96 -18.34
CA GLU A 7 -10.64 0.47 -18.06
C GLU A 7 -10.78 0.76 -16.56
N ILE A 8 -11.69 0.06 -15.89
CA ILE A 8 -11.92 0.23 -14.45
C ILE A 8 -10.67 -0.16 -13.68
N VAL A 9 -10.03 -1.27 -14.04
CA VAL A 9 -8.82 -1.73 -13.37
C VAL A 9 -7.67 -0.76 -13.61
N GLN A 10 -7.51 -0.28 -14.84
CA GLN A 10 -6.47 0.69 -15.19
C GLN A 10 -6.66 2.00 -14.44
N GLU A 11 -7.89 2.48 -14.33
CA GLU A 11 -8.21 3.68 -13.57
C GLU A 11 -7.90 3.51 -12.07
N ASP A 12 -8.28 2.36 -11.50
CA ASP A 12 -8.00 2.05 -10.10
C ASP A 12 -6.51 2.01 -9.84
N ALA A 13 -5.74 1.39 -10.73
CA ALA A 13 -4.28 1.32 -10.61
C ALA A 13 -3.66 2.73 -10.62
N LYS A 14 -4.11 3.58 -11.53
CA LYS A 14 -3.62 4.96 -11.62
C LYS A 14 -3.94 5.76 -10.37
N ARG A 15 -5.16 5.65 -9.85
CA ARG A 15 -5.57 6.33 -8.63
C ARG A 15 -4.74 5.87 -7.44
N LEU A 16 -4.60 4.57 -7.30
CA LEU A 16 -3.86 3.97 -6.21
C LEU A 16 -2.42 4.45 -6.21
N PHE A 17 -1.78 4.42 -7.38
CA PHE A 17 -0.40 4.87 -7.54
C PHE A 17 -0.27 6.37 -7.27
N GLY A 18 -1.20 7.18 -7.77
CA GLY A 18 -1.21 8.63 -7.54
C GLY A 18 -1.40 8.98 -6.08
N ASP A 19 -2.32 8.31 -5.39
CA ASP A 19 -2.56 8.52 -3.97
C ASP A 19 -1.33 8.12 -3.15
N TYR A 20 -0.68 7.02 -3.52
CA TYR A 20 0.57 6.59 -2.88
C TYR A 20 1.64 7.67 -3.00
N GLN A 21 1.84 8.21 -4.21
CA GLN A 21 2.84 9.26 -4.43
C GLN A 21 2.57 10.51 -3.60
N GLN A 22 1.32 10.94 -3.54
CA GLN A 22 0.92 12.10 -2.73
C GLN A 22 1.21 11.87 -1.25
N LEU A 23 0.86 10.69 -0.73
CA LEU A 23 1.11 10.37 0.67
C LEU A 23 2.60 10.26 0.98
N MET A 24 3.40 9.75 0.05
CA MET A 24 4.85 9.67 0.25
C MET A 24 5.47 11.07 0.30
N GLN A 25 4.99 12.00 -0.51
CA GLN A 25 5.43 13.40 -0.45
C GLN A 25 5.07 14.05 0.88
N LEU A 26 3.84 13.83 1.35
CA LEU A 26 3.40 14.33 2.65
C LEU A 26 4.17 13.70 3.80
N GLY A 27 4.55 12.43 3.65
CA GLY A 27 5.32 11.69 4.66
C GLY A 27 6.65 12.33 4.99
N GLY A 28 7.26 13.03 4.03
CA GLY A 28 8.51 13.77 4.26
C GLY A 28 8.33 14.92 5.24
N GLU A 29 7.11 15.39 5.45
CA GLU A 29 6.80 16.49 6.38
C GLU A 29 6.07 16.02 7.64
N TYR A 30 5.96 14.71 7.83
CA TYR A 30 5.22 14.13 8.96
C TYR A 30 5.66 14.70 10.30
N GLY A 31 6.94 14.88 10.51
CA GLY A 31 7.47 15.42 11.76
C GLY A 31 7.02 16.84 12.08
N LYS A 32 6.58 17.57 11.05
CA LYS A 32 6.10 18.97 11.18
C LYS A 32 4.60 19.05 11.45
N PHE A 33 3.87 17.94 11.28
CA PHE A 33 2.43 17.93 11.49
C PHE A 33 2.11 18.03 12.98
N ASP A 34 0.99 18.68 13.30
CA ASP A 34 0.43 18.59 14.64
C ASP A 34 -0.16 17.19 14.87
N ARG A 35 -0.67 16.96 16.06
CA ARG A 35 -1.21 15.65 16.43
C ARG A 35 -2.34 15.20 15.50
N GLU A 36 -3.28 16.09 15.22
CA GLU A 36 -4.41 15.79 14.34
C GLU A 36 -3.95 15.50 12.92
N GLY A 37 -2.97 16.24 12.42
CA GLY A 37 -2.38 16.00 11.10
C GLY A 37 -1.68 14.67 11.02
N LYS A 38 -0.94 14.29 12.06
CA LYS A 38 -0.28 12.98 12.12
C LYS A 38 -1.29 11.85 12.13
N LYS A 39 -2.35 12.00 12.92
CA LYS A 39 -3.43 11.02 12.99
C LYS A 39 -4.09 10.85 11.63
N LEU A 40 -4.39 11.94 10.95
CA LEU A 40 -5.01 11.90 9.62
C LEU A 40 -4.09 11.21 8.63
N PHE A 41 -2.79 11.50 8.66
CA PHE A 41 -1.81 10.86 7.79
C PHE A 41 -1.81 9.34 7.98
N ILE A 42 -1.78 8.89 9.23
CA ILE A 42 -1.78 7.45 9.54
C ILE A 42 -3.06 6.79 9.02
N GLU A 43 -4.20 7.42 9.22
CA GLU A 43 -5.49 6.90 8.74
C GLU A 43 -5.51 6.78 7.21
N ARG A 44 -4.97 7.76 6.51
CA ARG A 44 -4.88 7.74 5.06
C ARG A 44 -3.95 6.63 4.56
N MET A 45 -2.83 6.42 5.25
CA MET A 45 -1.92 5.33 4.93
C MET A 45 -2.58 3.96 5.12
N GLU A 46 -3.35 3.80 6.18
CA GLU A 46 -4.07 2.55 6.44
C GLU A 46 -5.11 2.27 5.36
N GLU A 47 -5.88 3.28 4.97
CA GLU A 47 -6.83 3.18 3.86
C GLU A 47 -6.13 2.75 2.57
N LEU A 48 -5.01 3.38 2.27
CA LEU A 48 -4.24 3.08 1.08
C LEU A 48 -3.73 1.64 1.09
N MET A 49 -3.24 1.18 2.24
CA MET A 49 -2.77 -0.20 2.39
C MET A 49 -3.89 -1.21 2.14
N ASP A 50 -5.08 -0.94 2.66
CA ASP A 50 -6.22 -1.82 2.45
C ASP A 50 -6.60 -1.89 0.97
N ARG A 51 -6.57 -0.75 0.28
CA ARG A 51 -6.82 -0.70 -1.16
C ARG A 51 -5.77 -1.49 -1.94
N TYR A 52 -4.50 -1.39 -1.54
CA TYR A 52 -3.41 -2.17 -2.14
C TYR A 52 -3.60 -3.66 -1.95
N ARG A 53 -3.99 -4.09 -0.75
CA ARG A 53 -4.24 -5.51 -0.48
C ARG A 53 -5.35 -6.05 -1.37
N VAL A 54 -6.45 -5.33 -1.48
CA VAL A 54 -7.57 -5.74 -2.33
C VAL A 54 -7.13 -5.81 -3.79
N PHE A 55 -6.41 -4.82 -4.26
CA PHE A 55 -5.90 -4.77 -5.63
C PHE A 55 -4.97 -5.95 -5.90
N MET A 56 -4.03 -6.23 -5.00
CA MET A 56 -3.10 -7.35 -5.15
C MET A 56 -3.81 -8.71 -5.15
N LYS A 57 -4.85 -8.87 -4.33
CA LYS A 57 -5.64 -10.09 -4.34
C LYS A 57 -6.36 -10.30 -5.67
N ARG A 58 -6.88 -9.25 -6.24
CA ARG A 58 -7.49 -9.32 -7.57
C ARG A 58 -6.47 -9.73 -8.63
N PHE A 59 -5.27 -9.21 -8.53
CA PHE A 59 -4.15 -9.58 -9.39
C PHE A 59 -3.82 -11.06 -9.26
N GLU A 60 -3.67 -11.56 -8.03
CA GLU A 60 -3.31 -12.94 -7.76
C GLU A 60 -4.38 -13.92 -8.25
N LEU A 61 -5.65 -13.52 -8.16
CA LEU A 61 -6.78 -14.36 -8.56
C LEU A 61 -7.12 -14.25 -10.04
N SER A 62 -6.45 -13.36 -10.76
CA SER A 62 -6.68 -13.17 -12.20
C SER A 62 -6.12 -14.34 -13.01
N ASP A 63 -6.84 -14.73 -14.06
CA ASP A 63 -6.35 -15.70 -15.03
C ASP A 63 -5.47 -15.07 -16.11
N ASP A 64 -5.32 -13.75 -16.07
CA ASP A 64 -4.49 -13.03 -17.02
C ASP A 64 -3.01 -13.40 -16.83
N PHE A 65 -2.38 -13.82 -17.93
CA PHE A 65 -0.97 -14.21 -17.94
C PHE A 65 -0.05 -13.07 -17.47
N GLN A 66 -0.32 -11.83 -17.90
CA GLN A 66 0.49 -10.69 -17.51
C GLN A 66 0.37 -10.40 -16.01
N ALA A 67 -0.84 -10.55 -15.46
CA ALA A 67 -1.06 -10.39 -14.02
C ALA A 67 -0.26 -11.42 -13.22
N LYS A 68 -0.31 -12.68 -13.65
CA LYS A 68 0.45 -13.76 -13.00
C LYS A 68 1.94 -13.50 -13.07
N LEU A 69 2.43 -13.06 -14.21
CA LEU A 69 3.85 -12.76 -14.40
C LEU A 69 4.29 -11.62 -13.50
N THR A 70 3.48 -10.57 -13.39
CA THR A 70 3.77 -9.42 -12.53
C THR A 70 3.84 -9.82 -11.06
N VAL A 71 2.91 -10.66 -10.59
CA VAL A 71 2.93 -11.19 -9.22
C VAL A 71 4.21 -11.98 -8.97
N GLU A 72 4.60 -12.85 -9.91
CA GLU A 72 5.83 -13.64 -9.77
C GLU A 72 7.07 -12.77 -9.75
N GLN A 73 7.12 -11.72 -10.55
CA GLN A 73 8.24 -10.77 -10.54
C GLN A 73 8.32 -10.06 -9.20
N LEU A 74 7.18 -9.63 -8.65
CA LEU A 74 7.14 -8.99 -7.34
C LEU A 74 7.61 -9.93 -6.24
N ARG A 75 7.15 -11.17 -6.26
CA ARG A 75 7.60 -12.19 -5.30
C ARG A 75 9.10 -12.42 -5.38
N THR A 76 9.63 -12.48 -6.59
CA THR A 76 11.07 -12.67 -6.80
C THR A 76 11.86 -11.50 -6.24
N GLN A 77 11.43 -10.26 -6.52
CA GLN A 77 12.10 -9.06 -6.03
C GLN A 77 12.08 -8.98 -4.51
N LEU A 78 10.93 -9.24 -3.90
CA LEU A 78 10.80 -9.23 -2.43
C LEU A 78 11.57 -10.39 -1.80
N GLY A 79 11.62 -11.53 -2.49
CA GLY A 79 12.37 -12.70 -2.03
C GLY A 79 13.86 -12.44 -1.87
N GLN A 80 14.43 -11.52 -2.66
CA GLN A 80 15.82 -11.11 -2.52
C GLN A 80 16.10 -10.45 -1.17
N PHE A 81 15.06 -9.85 -0.57
CA PHE A 81 15.13 -9.24 0.77
C PHE A 81 14.56 -10.17 1.85
N GLY A 82 14.26 -11.42 1.51
CA GLY A 82 13.68 -12.38 2.44
C GLY A 82 12.22 -12.11 2.79
N LEU A 83 11.48 -11.40 1.94
CA LEU A 83 10.11 -10.99 2.20
C LEU A 83 9.12 -11.59 1.20
N THR A 84 7.89 -11.84 1.66
CA THR A 84 6.74 -12.07 0.80
C THR A 84 5.91 -10.79 0.75
N PRO A 85 4.99 -10.62 -0.22
CA PRO A 85 4.08 -9.46 -0.23
C PRO A 85 3.27 -9.34 1.07
N ASP A 86 2.79 -10.45 1.62
CA ASP A 86 2.04 -10.45 2.87
C ASP A 86 2.89 -9.96 4.04
N GLN A 87 4.15 -10.40 4.11
CA GLN A 87 5.09 -9.94 5.14
C GLN A 87 5.38 -8.46 5.02
N MET A 88 5.48 -7.95 3.79
CA MET A 88 5.67 -6.52 3.56
C MET A 88 4.50 -5.72 4.13
N PHE A 89 3.26 -6.13 3.86
CA PHE A 89 2.07 -5.47 4.39
C PHE A 89 2.01 -5.57 5.91
N GLU A 90 2.39 -6.70 6.49
CA GLU A 90 2.44 -6.86 7.95
C GLU A 90 3.42 -5.89 8.59
N GLN A 91 4.60 -5.73 7.99
CA GLN A 91 5.60 -4.79 8.51
C GLN A 91 5.11 -3.35 8.43
N MET A 92 4.47 -2.98 7.32
CA MET A 92 3.88 -1.65 7.17
C MET A 92 2.80 -1.40 8.24
N GLN A 93 1.95 -2.40 8.48
CA GLN A 93 0.91 -2.28 9.49
C GLN A 93 1.49 -2.12 10.89
N ARG A 94 2.54 -2.88 11.23
CA ARG A 94 3.23 -2.75 12.52
C ARG A 94 3.82 -1.36 12.71
N THR A 95 4.39 -0.80 11.64
CA THR A 95 4.93 0.56 11.69
C THR A 95 3.84 1.58 11.98
N LEU A 96 2.70 1.46 11.30
CA LEU A 96 1.57 2.35 11.51
C LEU A 96 0.98 2.20 12.92
N ASP A 97 0.90 0.97 13.41
CA ASP A 97 0.42 0.70 14.78
C ASP A 97 1.34 1.35 15.81
N ARG A 98 2.65 1.29 15.60
CA ARG A 98 3.63 1.94 16.45
C ARG A 98 3.46 3.46 16.44
N MET A 99 3.26 4.03 15.26
CA MET A 99 3.05 5.46 15.12
C MET A 99 1.78 5.91 15.86
N LYS A 100 0.71 5.13 15.77
CA LYS A 100 -0.52 5.38 16.51
C LYS A 100 -0.28 5.35 18.02
N ALA A 101 0.41 4.33 18.50
CA ALA A 101 0.70 4.16 19.92
C ALA A 101 1.51 5.35 20.45
N GLU A 102 2.49 5.83 19.68
CA GLU A 102 3.28 6.99 20.05
C GLU A 102 2.43 8.25 20.16
N LEU A 103 1.46 8.44 19.27
CA LEU A 103 0.55 9.57 19.34
C LEU A 103 -0.35 9.51 20.59
N GLU A 104 -0.82 8.34 20.95
CA GLU A 104 -1.65 8.15 22.13
C GLU A 104 -0.87 8.40 23.43
N GLN A 105 0.39 7.98 23.47
CA GLN A 105 1.23 8.19 24.64
C GLN A 105 1.56 9.65 24.90
N LYS A 106 1.58 10.48 23.86
CA LYS A 106 1.91 11.91 23.96
C LYS A 106 0.69 12.78 24.21
N ALA A 107 -0.45 12.17 24.47
CA ALA A 107 -1.71 12.88 24.72
C ALA A 107 -1.68 13.68 26.03
#